data_72d9ae5bbb0c7113397ad865c66f81b9
#
_entry.id   72d9ae5bbb0c7113397ad865c66f81b9
#
_cell.length_a   1.000
_cell.length_b   1.000
_cell.length_c   1.000
_cell.angle_alpha   90.00
_cell.angle_beta   90.00
_cell.angle_gamma   90.00
#
_symmetry.space_group_name_H-M   'P 1'
#
loop_
_entity.id
_entity.type
_entity.pdbx_description
1 polymer ?
#
loop_
_entity_poly.entity_id
_entity_poly.type
_entity_poly.pdbx_seq_one_letter_code
_entity_poly.pdbx_strand_id
1 'polypeptide(L)'
;MGGIAGNISEDNKLEVKFDGIAEIEDLKVVKGEAPDGSQSEIVISRTAELKVKDKKTGVVLSNNNIPYGSQIFIDNGAEVSKGDVVCQWDPYNGVIISEFAGKIKYENVEQGVTYQVEIDEQTGFQEKVISESRNKKLIPTLHIKDKKGAVLRSYNLPVGSHLMVDQGEKIKESKILLKIPRKSAKAGDITGGLPRVTELFEAR
;
A
#
# COMPACT_ATOMS: atom_id res chain seq x y z
N MET A 1 -31.36 6.96 -11.71
CA MET A 1 -30.88 6.10 -10.65
C MET A 1 -29.43 6.32 -10.22
N GLY A 2 -28.96 7.51 -10.35
CA GLY A 2 -27.61 7.86 -9.99
C GLY A 2 -27.37 8.20 -8.52
N GLY A 3 -28.38 8.08 -7.65
CA GLY A 3 -28.26 8.51 -6.26
C GLY A 3 -27.34 7.69 -5.37
N ILE A 4 -26.89 6.53 -5.82
CA ILE A 4 -26.01 5.66 -5.06
C ILE A 4 -24.53 5.93 -5.40
N ALA A 5 -24.24 6.41 -6.59
CA ALA A 5 -22.88 6.67 -7.03
C ALA A 5 -22.19 7.86 -6.33
N GLY A 6 -22.95 8.77 -5.74
CA GLY A 6 -22.41 9.95 -5.05
C GLY A 6 -21.88 9.71 -3.64
N ASN A 7 -22.10 8.53 -3.06
CA ASN A 7 -21.79 8.24 -1.67
C ASN A 7 -20.76 7.13 -1.46
N ILE A 8 -20.07 6.71 -2.50
CA ILE A 8 -18.91 5.84 -2.34
C ILE A 8 -17.75 6.72 -1.94
N SER A 9 -17.73 7.10 -0.64
CA SER A 9 -16.50 7.57 -0.04
C SER A 9 -15.55 6.37 -0.04
N GLU A 10 -14.46 6.47 -0.76
CA GLU A 10 -13.39 5.50 -0.63
C GLU A 10 -12.92 5.56 0.81
N ASP A 11 -13.23 4.52 1.57
CA ASP A 11 -12.84 4.44 2.97
C ASP A 11 -11.32 4.47 3.04
N ASN A 12 -10.78 5.48 3.70
CA ASN A 12 -9.34 5.64 3.92
C ASN A 12 -8.96 5.49 5.40
N LYS A 13 -9.90 5.11 6.23
CA LYS A 13 -9.72 4.92 7.66
C LYS A 13 -10.61 3.80 8.19
N LEU A 14 -10.15 3.16 9.26
CA LEU A 14 -10.92 2.19 10.01
C LEU A 14 -11.35 2.81 11.32
N GLU A 15 -12.65 2.96 11.50
CA GLU A 15 -13.27 3.45 12.73
C GLU A 15 -13.90 2.31 13.52
N VAL A 16 -13.79 2.39 14.84
CA VAL A 16 -14.40 1.42 15.75
C VAL A 16 -15.92 1.65 15.81
N LYS A 17 -16.68 0.56 15.68
CA LYS A 17 -18.14 0.59 15.71
C LYS A 17 -18.73 0.36 17.09
N PHE A 18 -17.94 -0.19 18.01
CA PHE A 18 -18.38 -0.56 19.37
C PHE A 18 -17.32 -0.16 20.39
N ASP A 19 -17.78 0.19 21.58
CA ASP A 19 -16.89 0.39 22.73
C ASP A 19 -16.33 -0.95 23.21
N GLY A 20 -15.04 -1.00 23.50
CA GLY A 20 -14.44 -2.24 23.95
C GLY A 20 -12.93 -2.17 24.08
N ILE A 21 -12.31 -3.33 24.03
CA ILE A 21 -10.85 -3.47 24.02
C ILE A 21 -10.42 -3.92 22.62
N ALA A 22 -9.50 -3.20 22.04
CA ALA A 22 -8.89 -3.55 20.75
C ALA A 22 -7.81 -4.61 20.94
N GLU A 23 -7.99 -5.74 20.33
CA GLU A 23 -6.98 -6.79 20.21
C GLU A 23 -6.55 -6.90 18.74
N ILE A 24 -5.26 -6.78 18.50
CA ILE A 24 -4.71 -6.82 17.15
C ILE A 24 -3.87 -8.08 17.01
N GLU A 25 -4.32 -8.97 16.14
CA GLU A 25 -3.60 -10.21 15.81
C GLU A 25 -2.68 -9.98 14.62
N ASP A 26 -1.56 -10.73 14.57
CA ASP A 26 -0.56 -10.71 13.49
C ASP A 26 -0.03 -9.31 13.13
N LEU A 27 -0.02 -8.40 14.08
CA LEU A 27 0.48 -7.05 13.86
C LEU A 27 2.00 -7.04 13.75
N LYS A 28 2.49 -6.54 12.62
CA LYS A 28 3.90 -6.15 12.45
C LYS A 28 3.92 -4.70 11.98
N VAL A 29 4.70 -3.90 12.66
CA VAL A 29 4.83 -2.47 12.35
C VAL A 29 6.29 -2.09 12.20
N VAL A 30 6.54 -1.05 11.41
CA VAL A 30 7.82 -0.34 11.35
C VAL A 30 7.58 1.10 11.78
N LYS A 31 8.55 1.66 12.47
CA LYS A 31 8.51 3.08 12.84
C LYS A 31 8.85 3.91 11.62
N GLY A 32 7.96 4.79 11.25
CA GLY A 32 8.09 5.70 10.14
C GLY A 32 7.89 7.14 10.59
N GLU A 33 8.12 8.03 9.67
CA GLU A 33 7.86 9.45 9.85
C GLU A 33 6.61 9.81 9.02
N ALA A 34 5.61 10.36 9.69
CA ALA A 34 4.42 10.84 9.01
C ALA A 34 4.74 12.13 8.21
N PRO A 35 3.90 12.53 7.25
CA PRO A 35 4.12 13.74 6.47
C PRO A 35 4.24 15.03 7.31
N ASP A 36 3.70 15.02 8.53
CA ASP A 36 3.79 16.13 9.49
C ASP A 36 5.06 16.11 10.35
N GLY A 37 5.97 15.14 10.13
CA GLY A 37 7.20 14.95 10.89
C GLY A 37 7.03 14.21 12.22
N SER A 38 5.82 13.78 12.56
CA SER A 38 5.59 12.94 13.75
C SER A 38 6.03 11.50 13.53
N GLN A 39 6.45 10.83 14.60
CA GLN A 39 6.69 9.39 14.53
C GLN A 39 5.38 8.64 14.41
N SER A 40 5.30 7.76 13.45
CA SER A 40 4.15 6.91 13.22
C SER A 40 4.57 5.45 13.09
N GLU A 41 3.65 4.57 13.38
CA GLU A 41 3.81 3.14 13.14
C GLU A 41 3.05 2.74 11.89
N ILE A 42 3.75 2.11 10.95
CA ILE A 42 3.18 1.68 9.69
C ILE A 42 3.09 0.17 9.67
N VAL A 43 1.93 -0.34 9.32
CA VAL A 43 1.65 -1.77 9.27
C VAL A 43 2.31 -2.41 8.06
N ILE A 44 3.16 -3.40 8.31
CA ILE A 44 3.83 -4.21 7.29
C ILE A 44 3.33 -5.66 7.24
N SER A 45 2.35 -5.99 8.04
CA SER A 45 1.66 -7.27 7.99
C SER A 45 0.55 -7.26 6.95
N ARG A 46 0.39 -8.37 6.24
CA ARG A 46 -0.71 -8.58 5.28
C ARG A 46 -1.92 -9.27 5.90
N THR A 47 -1.76 -9.81 7.11
CA THR A 47 -2.75 -10.62 7.82
C THR A 47 -3.18 -10.02 9.14
N ALA A 48 -2.88 -8.73 9.37
CA ALA A 48 -3.27 -8.06 10.61
C ALA A 48 -4.79 -7.91 10.70
N GLU A 49 -5.34 -8.33 11.83
CA GLU A 49 -6.77 -8.25 12.12
C GLU A 49 -7.01 -7.51 13.44
N LEU A 50 -7.96 -6.58 13.42
CA LEU A 50 -8.47 -5.90 14.61
C LEU A 50 -9.72 -6.60 15.10
N LYS A 51 -9.71 -7.05 16.34
CA LYS A 51 -10.87 -7.53 17.06
C LYS A 51 -11.23 -6.57 18.19
N VAL A 52 -12.46 -6.12 18.22
CA VAL A 52 -12.98 -5.32 19.36
C VAL A 52 -13.77 -6.27 20.25
N LYS A 53 -13.34 -6.41 21.49
CA LYS A 53 -13.96 -7.29 22.50
C LYS A 53 -14.70 -6.47 23.55
N ASP A 54 -15.83 -6.98 23.97
CA ASP A 54 -16.56 -6.43 25.11
C ASP A 54 -15.70 -6.52 26.38
N LYS A 55 -15.63 -5.44 27.16
CA LYS A 55 -14.83 -5.38 28.39
C LYS A 55 -15.26 -6.34 29.48
N LYS A 56 -16.55 -6.65 29.55
CA LYS A 56 -17.12 -7.46 30.63
C LYS A 56 -17.19 -8.93 30.27
N THR A 57 -17.59 -9.22 29.05
CA THR A 57 -17.85 -10.59 28.61
C THR A 57 -16.71 -11.21 27.80
N GLY A 58 -15.81 -10.39 27.26
CA GLY A 58 -14.74 -10.83 26.36
C GLY A 58 -15.22 -11.29 24.97
N VAL A 59 -16.49 -11.10 24.69
CA VAL A 59 -17.08 -11.47 23.39
C VAL A 59 -16.57 -10.54 22.29
N VAL A 60 -16.22 -11.11 21.15
CA VAL A 60 -15.82 -10.33 19.98
C VAL A 60 -17.04 -9.62 19.39
N LEU A 61 -17.01 -8.30 19.41
CA LEU A 61 -18.08 -7.44 18.89
C LEU A 61 -17.90 -7.12 17.41
N SER A 62 -16.66 -6.98 16.98
CA SER A 62 -16.32 -6.75 15.57
C SER A 62 -14.95 -7.32 15.22
N ASN A 63 -14.79 -7.70 13.96
CA ASN A 63 -13.52 -8.12 13.38
C ASN A 63 -13.32 -7.42 12.05
N ASN A 64 -12.16 -6.78 11.88
CA ASN A 64 -11.83 -6.02 10.67
C ASN A 64 -10.36 -6.25 10.31
N ASN A 65 -10.08 -6.37 9.02
CA ASN A 65 -8.72 -6.45 8.52
C ASN A 65 -8.06 -5.07 8.56
N ILE A 66 -6.78 -5.03 8.92
CA ILE A 66 -5.96 -3.83 8.86
C ILE A 66 -5.13 -3.90 7.57
N PRO A 67 -5.29 -2.93 6.66
CA PRO A 67 -4.57 -2.96 5.39
C PRO A 67 -3.07 -2.78 5.57
N TYR A 68 -2.28 -3.47 4.74
CA TYR A 68 -0.84 -3.24 4.63
C TYR A 68 -0.55 -1.79 4.24
N GLY A 69 0.44 -1.18 4.85
CA GLY A 69 0.81 0.21 4.60
C GLY A 69 -0.01 1.24 5.38
N SER A 70 -0.96 0.79 6.20
CA SER A 70 -1.75 1.69 7.06
C SER A 70 -0.90 2.29 8.17
N GLN A 71 -1.15 3.54 8.48
CA GLN A 71 -0.67 4.17 9.71
C GLN A 71 -1.60 3.78 10.85
N ILE A 72 -1.05 3.18 11.91
CA ILE A 72 -1.81 2.76 13.08
C ILE A 72 -1.72 3.79 14.20
N PHE A 73 -2.82 4.02 14.90
CA PHE A 73 -2.93 5.04 15.97
C PHE A 73 -3.16 4.47 17.36
N ILE A 74 -3.41 3.17 17.47
CA ILE A 74 -3.69 2.52 18.75
C ILE A 74 -2.72 1.36 18.99
N ASP A 75 -2.51 1.06 20.26
CA ASP A 75 -1.75 -0.10 20.70
C ASP A 75 -2.65 -1.34 20.87
N ASN A 76 -2.03 -2.51 20.79
CA ASN A 76 -2.71 -3.76 21.09
C ASN A 76 -3.15 -3.78 22.57
N GLY A 77 -4.42 -4.08 22.80
CA GLY A 77 -5.01 -4.07 24.14
C GLY A 77 -5.53 -2.71 24.60
N ALA A 78 -5.50 -1.68 23.75
CA ALA A 78 -6.02 -0.36 24.07
C ALA A 78 -7.55 -0.37 24.21
N GLU A 79 -8.03 0.46 25.11
CA GLU A 79 -9.45 0.74 25.26
C GLU A 79 -9.91 1.69 24.16
N VAL A 80 -10.95 1.29 23.44
CA VAL A 80 -11.49 2.04 22.31
C VAL A 80 -12.97 2.34 22.49
N SER A 81 -13.37 3.47 21.96
CA SER A 81 -14.76 3.91 21.94
C SER A 81 -15.28 3.99 20.51
N LYS A 82 -16.57 3.83 20.35
CA LYS A 82 -17.23 3.99 19.04
C LYS A 82 -16.85 5.32 18.39
N GLY A 83 -16.38 5.26 17.16
CA GLY A 83 -15.92 6.41 16.37
C GLY A 83 -14.42 6.67 16.45
N ASP A 84 -13.67 5.95 17.29
CA ASP A 84 -12.21 6.07 17.33
C ASP A 84 -11.60 5.56 16.03
N VAL A 85 -10.64 6.31 15.47
CA VAL A 85 -9.88 5.90 14.30
C VAL A 85 -8.71 5.03 14.74
N VAL A 86 -8.68 3.81 14.23
CA VAL A 86 -7.65 2.81 14.54
C VAL A 86 -6.47 2.93 13.60
N CYS A 87 -6.76 3.02 12.32
CA CYS A 87 -5.74 3.17 11.28
C CYS A 87 -6.27 3.96 10.09
N GLN A 88 -5.34 4.46 9.32
CA GLN A 88 -5.61 5.23 8.10
C GLN A 88 -4.65 4.81 6.99
N TRP A 89 -5.12 4.80 5.77
CA TRP A 89 -4.33 4.43 4.58
C TRP A 89 -4.65 5.33 3.39
N ASP A 90 -3.82 5.24 2.35
CA ASP A 90 -4.09 5.88 1.06
C ASP A 90 -4.97 4.95 0.22
N PRO A 91 -6.21 5.33 -0.10
CA PRO A 91 -7.08 4.50 -0.91
C PRO A 91 -6.70 4.47 -2.40
N TYR A 92 -5.91 5.43 -2.85
CA TYR A 92 -5.54 5.58 -4.27
C TYR A 92 -4.27 4.83 -4.65
N ASN A 93 -3.37 4.61 -3.70
CA ASN A 93 -2.10 3.96 -3.95
C ASN A 93 -1.89 2.79 -2.99
N GLY A 94 -1.55 1.64 -3.54
CA GLY A 94 -0.88 0.60 -2.78
C GLY A 94 0.58 0.99 -2.58
N VAL A 95 1.20 0.57 -1.49
CA VAL A 95 2.60 0.84 -1.21
C VAL A 95 3.35 -0.43 -0.88
N ILE A 96 4.63 -0.49 -1.23
CA ILE A 96 5.57 -1.48 -0.70
C ILE A 96 6.59 -0.73 0.13
N ILE A 97 6.72 -1.12 1.39
CA ILE A 97 7.52 -0.44 2.40
C ILE A 97 8.68 -1.33 2.78
N SER A 98 9.85 -0.74 2.97
CA SER A 98 11.03 -1.47 3.41
C SER A 98 10.91 -1.91 4.87
N GLU A 99 11.14 -3.20 5.11
CA GLU A 99 11.26 -3.78 6.45
C GLU A 99 12.67 -3.61 7.05
N PHE A 100 13.66 -3.31 6.20
CA PHE A 100 15.06 -3.25 6.57
C PHE A 100 15.72 -1.96 6.10
N ALA A 101 16.71 -1.50 6.87
CA ALA A 101 17.65 -0.50 6.43
C ALA A 101 18.75 -1.15 5.58
N GLY A 102 19.13 -0.53 4.48
CA GLY A 102 20.14 -1.08 3.60
C GLY A 102 20.34 -0.25 2.34
N LYS A 103 21.04 -0.85 1.38
CA LYS A 103 21.33 -0.25 0.08
C LYS A 103 20.48 -0.91 -0.99
N ILE A 104 19.89 -0.10 -1.86
CA ILE A 104 19.06 -0.57 -2.97
C ILE A 104 19.92 -1.07 -4.12
N LYS A 105 19.59 -2.24 -4.62
CA LYS A 105 20.12 -2.77 -5.88
C LYS A 105 18.99 -3.21 -6.78
N TYR A 106 19.03 -2.75 -8.03
CA TYR A 106 18.11 -3.19 -9.07
C TYR A 106 18.64 -4.45 -9.77
N GLU A 107 17.73 -5.33 -10.14
CA GLU A 107 17.98 -6.46 -11.02
C GLU A 107 16.94 -6.45 -12.14
N ASN A 108 17.41 -6.56 -13.39
CA ASN A 108 16.57 -6.50 -14.60
C ASN A 108 15.73 -5.21 -14.70
N VAL A 109 16.22 -4.11 -14.13
CA VAL A 109 15.57 -2.80 -14.21
C VAL A 109 16.34 -1.95 -15.22
N GLU A 110 15.86 -1.91 -16.45
CA GLU A 110 16.51 -1.23 -17.58
C GLU A 110 15.56 -0.23 -18.22
N GLN A 111 16.05 0.99 -18.40
CA GLN A 111 15.27 2.07 -19.00
C GLN A 111 14.91 1.73 -20.46
N GLY A 112 13.64 1.92 -20.80
CA GLY A 112 13.11 1.59 -22.13
C GLY A 112 12.82 0.10 -22.33
N VAL A 113 13.17 -0.76 -21.39
CA VAL A 113 12.92 -2.22 -21.44
C VAL A 113 11.93 -2.64 -20.36
N THR A 114 12.29 -2.44 -19.08
CA THR A 114 11.46 -2.81 -17.94
C THR A 114 10.89 -1.62 -17.19
N TYR A 115 11.40 -0.41 -17.41
CA TYR A 115 10.78 0.80 -16.91
C TYR A 115 10.90 1.96 -17.90
N GLN A 116 10.02 2.93 -17.77
CA GLN A 116 10.01 4.17 -18.51
C GLN A 116 10.02 5.34 -17.54
N VAL A 117 10.56 6.47 -18.00
CA VAL A 117 10.49 7.73 -17.25
C VAL A 117 9.28 8.48 -17.76
N GLU A 118 8.32 8.72 -16.89
CA GLU A 118 7.15 9.53 -17.15
C GLU A 118 7.26 10.86 -16.40
N ILE A 119 6.72 11.91 -16.97
CA ILE A 119 6.64 13.20 -16.30
C ILE A 119 5.23 13.34 -15.77
N ASP A 120 5.12 13.50 -14.46
CA ASP A 120 3.84 13.84 -13.85
C ASP A 120 3.46 15.28 -14.24
N GLU A 121 2.39 15.41 -15.01
CA GLU A 121 1.91 16.70 -15.50
C GLU A 121 1.48 17.65 -14.39
N GLN A 122 1.10 17.13 -13.24
CA GLN A 122 0.65 17.93 -12.10
C GLN A 122 1.83 18.48 -11.28
N THR A 123 2.84 17.66 -11.04
CA THR A 123 3.98 18.01 -10.19
C THR A 123 5.22 18.42 -10.97
N GLY A 124 5.31 18.05 -12.26
CA GLY A 124 6.48 18.25 -13.11
C GLY A 124 7.67 17.35 -12.77
N PHE A 125 7.52 16.43 -11.82
CA PHE A 125 8.58 15.49 -11.45
C PHE A 125 8.64 14.31 -12.41
N GLN A 126 9.85 13.82 -12.64
CA GLN A 126 10.08 12.60 -13.38
C GLN A 126 9.86 11.38 -12.46
N GLU A 127 9.03 10.49 -12.90
CA GLU A 127 8.76 9.24 -12.22
C GLU A 127 9.19 8.04 -13.05
N LYS A 128 9.73 7.03 -12.39
CA LYS A 128 10.11 5.77 -13.02
C LYS A 128 8.95 4.79 -12.88
N VAL A 129 8.32 4.44 -13.98
CA VAL A 129 7.18 3.53 -14.03
C VAL A 129 7.60 2.21 -14.62
N ILE A 130 7.33 1.13 -13.92
CA ILE A 130 7.62 -0.22 -14.43
C ILE A 130 6.70 -0.52 -15.61
N SER A 131 7.31 -0.86 -16.73
CA SER A 131 6.62 -1.20 -17.97
C SER A 131 6.72 -2.68 -18.27
N GLU A 132 5.76 -3.17 -19.05
CA GLU A 132 5.80 -4.55 -19.51
C GLU A 132 6.97 -4.76 -20.50
N SER A 133 7.85 -5.70 -20.18
CA SER A 133 8.94 -6.08 -21.07
C SER A 133 8.46 -7.10 -22.12
N ARG A 134 8.93 -6.93 -23.34
CA ARG A 134 8.74 -7.94 -24.40
C ARG A 134 9.39 -9.27 -24.03
N ASN A 135 10.46 -9.23 -23.27
CA ASN A 135 11.12 -10.42 -22.75
C ASN A 135 10.56 -10.78 -21.37
N LYS A 136 9.64 -11.72 -21.33
CA LYS A 136 9.01 -12.20 -20.10
C LYS A 136 9.96 -12.89 -19.10
N LYS A 137 11.18 -13.19 -19.52
CA LYS A 137 12.23 -13.72 -18.63
C LYS A 137 12.88 -12.63 -17.77
N LEU A 138 12.77 -11.38 -18.17
CA LEU A 138 13.27 -10.24 -17.42
C LEU A 138 12.22 -9.80 -16.40
N ILE A 139 12.36 -10.28 -15.18
CA ILE A 139 11.50 -9.87 -14.07
C ILE A 139 12.22 -8.76 -13.33
N PRO A 140 11.73 -7.51 -13.38
CA PRO A 140 12.35 -6.42 -12.65
C PRO A 140 12.22 -6.69 -11.14
N THR A 141 13.34 -6.65 -10.43
CA THR A 141 13.43 -6.97 -9.01
C THR A 141 14.26 -5.92 -8.30
N LEU A 142 13.88 -5.61 -7.09
CA LEU A 142 14.58 -4.70 -6.20
C LEU A 142 15.11 -5.49 -5.00
N HIS A 143 16.40 -5.36 -4.72
CA HIS A 143 17.05 -5.98 -3.57
C HIS A 143 17.44 -4.92 -2.55
N ILE A 144 17.26 -5.24 -1.29
CA ILE A 144 17.84 -4.50 -0.18
C ILE A 144 19.03 -5.27 0.32
N LYS A 145 20.23 -4.66 0.26
CA LYS A 145 21.48 -5.26 0.69
C LYS A 145 22.00 -4.61 1.96
N ASP A 146 22.61 -5.41 2.82
CA ASP A 146 23.33 -4.93 3.99
C ASP A 146 24.69 -4.30 3.63
N LYS A 147 25.41 -3.83 4.63
CA LYS A 147 26.76 -3.26 4.46
C LYS A 147 27.80 -4.27 3.93
N LYS A 148 27.52 -5.56 4.07
CA LYS A 148 28.39 -6.65 3.60
C LYS A 148 28.02 -7.13 2.19
N GLY A 149 26.95 -6.59 1.61
CA GLY A 149 26.46 -6.99 0.30
C GLY A 149 25.51 -8.19 0.31
N ALA A 150 25.09 -8.68 1.47
CA ALA A 150 24.11 -9.74 1.59
C ALA A 150 22.70 -9.19 1.32
N VAL A 151 21.89 -9.94 0.58
CA VAL A 151 20.50 -9.58 0.29
C VAL A 151 19.64 -9.85 1.52
N LEU A 152 19.07 -8.78 2.09
CA LEU A 152 18.15 -8.86 3.22
C LEU A 152 16.73 -9.17 2.77
N ARG A 153 16.30 -8.57 1.67
CA ARG A 153 14.96 -8.74 1.10
C ARG A 153 14.97 -8.45 -0.39
N SER A 154 14.11 -9.16 -1.11
CA SER A 154 13.88 -8.95 -2.55
C SER A 154 12.40 -8.70 -2.81
N TYR A 155 12.12 -7.78 -3.72
CA TYR A 155 10.74 -7.44 -4.12
C TYR A 155 10.64 -7.48 -5.64
N ASN A 156 9.68 -8.22 -6.16
CA ASN A 156 9.32 -8.16 -7.57
C ASN A 156 8.54 -6.87 -7.83
N LEU A 157 8.86 -6.20 -8.93
CA LEU A 157 8.28 -4.92 -9.30
C LEU A 157 7.10 -5.13 -10.26
N PRO A 158 5.85 -4.92 -9.83
CA PRO A 158 4.70 -5.07 -10.71
C PRO A 158 4.68 -4.03 -11.81
N VAL A 159 4.16 -4.41 -12.98
CA VAL A 159 3.92 -3.47 -14.09
C VAL A 159 2.96 -2.36 -13.65
N GLY A 160 3.27 -1.13 -14.00
CA GLY A 160 2.50 0.06 -13.61
C GLY A 160 2.87 0.64 -12.24
N SER A 161 3.78 0.00 -11.50
CA SER A 161 4.26 0.55 -10.23
C SER A 161 5.28 1.67 -10.45
N HIS A 162 5.26 2.65 -9.55
CA HIS A 162 6.18 3.78 -9.53
C HIS A 162 7.32 3.52 -8.57
N LEU A 163 8.55 3.58 -9.07
CA LEU A 163 9.76 3.43 -8.24
C LEU A 163 10.02 4.71 -7.46
N MET A 164 10.12 4.59 -6.15
CA MET A 164 10.34 5.72 -5.23
C MET A 164 11.78 5.80 -4.73
N VAL A 165 12.64 4.85 -5.11
CA VAL A 165 14.05 4.76 -4.70
C VAL A 165 14.93 4.56 -5.91
N ASP A 166 16.20 5.00 -5.80
CA ASP A 166 17.18 4.89 -6.86
C ASP A 166 18.18 3.75 -6.63
N GLN A 167 18.84 3.33 -7.71
CA GLN A 167 19.93 2.36 -7.65
C GLN A 167 21.05 2.88 -6.75
N GLY A 168 21.42 2.07 -5.76
CA GLY A 168 22.49 2.39 -4.82
C GLY A 168 22.10 3.35 -3.70
N GLU A 169 20.84 3.76 -3.61
CA GLU A 169 20.33 4.59 -2.52
C GLU A 169 20.40 3.85 -1.19
N LYS A 170 20.84 4.54 -0.15
CA LYS A 170 20.78 4.04 1.23
C LYS A 170 19.43 4.40 1.81
N ILE A 171 18.71 3.39 2.27
CA ILE A 171 17.37 3.55 2.84
C ILE A 171 17.35 3.16 4.31
N LYS A 172 16.39 3.72 5.03
CA LYS A 172 16.03 3.33 6.39
C LYS A 172 14.82 2.39 6.35
N GLU A 173 14.53 1.75 7.48
CA GLU A 173 13.24 1.08 7.69
C GLU A 173 12.09 2.06 7.43
N SER A 174 10.96 1.56 7.01
CA SER A 174 9.77 2.34 6.66
C SER A 174 9.84 3.21 5.38
N LYS A 175 10.93 3.15 4.63
CA LYS A 175 10.99 3.84 3.34
C LYS A 175 10.01 3.22 2.35
N ILE A 176 9.21 4.05 1.69
CA ILE A 176 8.34 3.61 0.60
C ILE A 176 9.22 3.29 -0.61
N LEU A 177 9.21 2.04 -1.04
CA LEU A 177 9.98 1.56 -2.19
C LEU A 177 9.23 1.73 -3.49
N LEU A 178 7.94 1.43 -3.47
CA LEU A 178 7.05 1.45 -4.63
C LEU A 178 5.71 2.06 -4.23
N LYS A 179 5.11 2.76 -5.19
CA LYS A 179 3.70 3.11 -5.18
C LYS A 179 3.02 2.37 -6.33
N ILE A 180 1.93 1.70 -6.04
CA ILE A 180 1.12 0.99 -7.03
C ILE A 180 -0.21 1.72 -7.12
N PRO A 181 -0.44 2.56 -8.16
CA PRO A 181 -1.70 3.25 -8.32
C PRO A 181 -2.84 2.25 -8.43
N ARG A 182 -3.86 2.42 -7.60
CA ARG A 182 -5.10 1.66 -7.70
C ARG A 182 -6.01 2.38 -8.67
N LYS A 183 -6.56 1.66 -9.61
CA LYS A 183 -7.66 2.20 -10.41
C LYS A 183 -8.80 2.51 -9.45
N SER A 184 -9.18 3.77 -9.33
CA SER A 184 -10.32 4.12 -8.52
C SER A 184 -11.55 3.39 -9.06
N ALA A 185 -12.35 2.83 -8.17
CA ALA A 185 -13.62 2.22 -8.55
C ALA A 185 -14.49 3.19 -9.37
N LYS A 186 -14.42 4.48 -9.04
CA LYS A 186 -15.09 5.55 -9.76
C LYS A 186 -14.63 5.69 -11.22
N ALA A 187 -13.33 5.63 -11.49
CA ALA A 187 -12.83 5.65 -12.86
C ALA A 187 -13.14 4.34 -13.59
N GLY A 188 -13.11 3.22 -12.89
CA GLY A 188 -13.52 1.93 -13.41
C GLY A 188 -14.99 1.88 -13.78
N ASP A 189 -15.86 2.42 -12.96
CA ASP A 189 -17.30 2.45 -13.20
C ASP A 189 -17.68 3.40 -14.35
N ILE A 190 -17.02 4.54 -14.46
CA ILE A 190 -17.33 5.53 -15.49
C ILE A 190 -16.74 5.13 -16.85
N THR A 191 -15.52 4.65 -16.88
CA THR A 191 -14.80 4.37 -18.12
C THR A 191 -14.80 2.90 -18.49
N GLY A 192 -14.95 2.03 -17.53
CA GLY A 192 -14.78 0.60 -17.73
C GLY A 192 -16.05 -0.17 -18.05
N GLY A 193 -17.21 0.31 -17.64
CA GLY A 193 -18.45 -0.44 -17.80
C GLY A 193 -18.85 -0.62 -19.26
N LEU A 194 -19.15 0.45 -19.94
CA LEU A 194 -19.61 0.42 -21.32
C LEU A 194 -18.50 0.15 -22.34
N PRO A 195 -17.37 0.86 -22.34
CA PRO A 195 -16.31 0.61 -23.32
C PRO A 195 -15.74 -0.79 -23.26
N ARG A 196 -15.53 -1.34 -22.06
CA ARG A 196 -15.02 -2.70 -21.90
C ARG A 196 -15.99 -3.76 -22.40
N VAL A 197 -17.26 -3.60 -22.14
CA VAL A 197 -18.27 -4.52 -22.65
C VAL A 197 -18.28 -4.49 -24.17
N THR A 198 -18.16 -3.32 -24.77
CA THR A 198 -18.06 -3.17 -26.21
C THR A 198 -16.80 -3.84 -26.77
N GLU A 199 -15.65 -3.61 -26.16
CA GLU A 199 -14.41 -4.26 -26.56
C GLU A 199 -14.47 -5.79 -26.46
N LEU A 200 -15.06 -6.32 -25.41
CA LEU A 200 -15.24 -7.76 -25.24
C LEU A 200 -16.16 -8.36 -26.30
N PHE A 201 -17.18 -7.64 -26.71
CA PHE A 201 -18.03 -8.07 -27.81
C PHE A 201 -17.37 -7.98 -29.17
N GLU A 202 -16.57 -6.98 -29.41
CA GLU A 202 -15.81 -6.83 -30.66
C GLU A 202 -14.69 -7.87 -30.79
N ALA A 203 -14.10 -8.30 -29.69
CA ALA A 203 -13.08 -9.33 -29.68
C ALA A 203 -13.61 -10.74 -29.98
N ARG A 204 -14.89 -10.90 -30.12
CA ARG A 204 -15.56 -12.15 -30.47
C ARG A 204 -15.98 -12.15 -31.94
#